data_63ea7b1813dd42777da4008acd866911
#
_entry.id   63ea7b1813dd42777da4008acd866911
#
_cell.length_a   1.000
_cell.length_b   1.000
_cell.length_c   1.000
_cell.angle_alpha   90.00
_cell.angle_beta   90.00
_cell.angle_gamma   90.00
#
_symmetry.space_group_name_H-M   'P 1'
#
loop_
_entity.id
_entity.type
_entity.pdbx_description
1 polymer ?
#
loop_
_entity_poly.entity_id
_entity_poly.type
_entity_poly.pdbx_seq_one_letter_code
_entity_poly.pdbx_strand_id
1 'polypeptide(L)'
;METIRPKKLYKTIMADPPWDLMQRGHRGAIMHYDLMTLDQIKAMPVADFAEPDSHCWLWVTNATLRYGYDVLEAWGFTSRSILTWIKPHFTLGNYLRNATEHVLLGTRGNAPVKFHSQATWLFAPLQDHSHKPEEQYAVIERVSPGPYLELFARRRQPGWDAWGNQIESDIEIPGYPVPHVRGEHK
;
A
#
# COMPACT_ATOMS: atom_id res chain seq x y z
N MET A 1 6.24 23.64 -17.11
CA MET A 1 5.66 23.17 -15.84
C MET A 1 6.81 22.83 -14.92
N GLU A 2 6.97 23.59 -13.87
CA GLU A 2 8.02 23.36 -12.87
C GLU A 2 7.68 22.09 -12.12
N THR A 3 8.51 21.06 -12.24
CA THR A 3 8.34 19.81 -11.50
C THR A 3 8.68 20.11 -10.05
N ILE A 4 7.69 20.28 -9.20
CA ILE A 4 7.89 20.44 -7.76
C ILE A 4 8.46 19.11 -7.27
N ARG A 5 9.78 19.04 -7.09
CA ARG A 5 10.40 17.87 -6.48
C ARG A 5 9.97 17.79 -5.01
N PRO A 6 9.57 16.62 -4.52
CA PRO A 6 9.21 16.46 -3.12
C PRO A 6 10.37 16.90 -2.23
N LYS A 7 10.05 17.58 -1.14
CA LYS A 7 11.03 18.12 -0.20
C LYS A 7 11.78 17.03 0.58
N LYS A 8 11.23 15.81 0.62
CA LYS A 8 11.76 14.63 1.32
C LYS A 8 11.60 13.40 0.44
N LEU A 9 12.62 12.56 0.38
CA LEU A 9 12.60 11.25 -0.28
C LEU A 9 12.59 10.13 0.77
N TYR A 10 12.05 8.97 0.38
CA TYR A 10 11.83 7.84 1.26
C TYR A 10 12.56 6.60 0.77
N LYS A 11 13.20 5.88 1.70
CA LYS A 11 13.82 4.58 1.42
C LYS A 11 12.82 3.44 1.42
N THR A 12 11.67 3.63 2.06
CA THR A 12 10.61 2.64 2.09
C THR A 12 9.26 3.32 1.91
N ILE A 13 8.51 2.86 0.93
CA ILE A 13 7.14 3.30 0.64
C ILE A 13 6.23 2.08 0.78
N MET A 14 5.14 2.22 1.56
CA MET A 14 4.05 1.26 1.62
C MET A 14 2.81 1.89 1.00
N ALA A 15 2.02 1.10 0.26
CA ALA A 15 0.79 1.55 -0.36
C ALA A 15 -0.31 0.48 -0.30
N ASP A 16 -1.54 0.90 0.02
CA ASP A 16 -2.76 0.07 -0.05
C ASP A 16 -3.80 0.78 -0.92
N PRO A 17 -3.64 0.75 -2.27
CA PRO A 17 -4.52 1.48 -3.17
C PRO A 17 -5.97 1.01 -3.08
N PRO A 18 -6.96 1.92 -3.25
CA PRO A 18 -8.37 1.57 -3.32
C PRO A 18 -8.73 1.04 -4.72
N TRP A 19 -8.38 -0.21 -4.99
CA TRP A 19 -8.52 -0.86 -6.28
C TRP A 19 -9.96 -0.88 -6.78
N ASP A 20 -10.24 -0.24 -7.93
CA ASP A 20 -11.44 -0.44 -8.71
C ASP A 20 -11.16 -1.47 -9.82
N LEU A 21 -11.23 -2.72 -9.47
CA LEU A 21 -11.31 -3.79 -10.45
C LEU A 21 -12.77 -4.22 -10.50
N MET A 22 -13.57 -3.61 -11.36
CA MET A 22 -14.96 -3.98 -11.63
C MET A 22 -15.38 -5.32 -10.99
N GLN A 23 -15.40 -5.34 -9.67
CA GLN A 23 -15.95 -6.46 -8.93
C GLN A 23 -17.46 -6.37 -9.17
N ARG A 24 -17.95 -7.12 -10.15
CA ARG A 24 -19.37 -7.40 -10.37
C ARG A 24 -19.94 -8.18 -9.18
N GLY A 25 -19.86 -7.58 -8.02
CA GLY A 25 -20.36 -8.10 -6.76
C GLY A 25 -20.85 -6.94 -5.93
N HIS A 26 -22.09 -6.54 -6.18
CA HIS A 26 -22.82 -5.59 -5.35
C HIS A 26 -22.84 -6.08 -3.91
N ARG A 27 -21.95 -5.61 -3.04
CA ARG A 27 -22.17 -5.44 -1.60
C ARG A 27 -20.84 -5.34 -0.86
N GLY A 28 -20.41 -4.13 -0.54
CA GLY A 28 -19.53 -3.91 0.59
C GLY A 28 -18.45 -2.85 0.48
N ALA A 29 -17.78 -2.67 -0.66
CA ALA A 29 -16.67 -1.70 -0.76
C ALA A 29 -17.07 -0.33 -1.33
N ILE A 30 -18.20 -0.23 -1.99
CA ILE A 30 -18.64 0.99 -2.73
C ILE A 30 -19.03 2.14 -1.81
N MET A 31 -19.27 1.89 -0.54
CA MET A 31 -19.85 2.89 0.37
C MET A 31 -18.83 3.80 1.08
N HIS A 32 -17.50 3.56 0.97
CA HIS A 32 -16.55 4.25 1.83
C HIS A 32 -15.32 4.88 1.17
N TYR A 33 -15.02 4.61 -0.12
CA TYR A 33 -13.81 5.12 -0.79
C TYR A 33 -14.09 5.52 -2.23
N ASP A 34 -13.45 6.62 -2.66
CA ASP A 34 -13.28 6.91 -4.07
C ASP A 34 -12.30 5.88 -4.64
N LEU A 35 -12.82 4.89 -5.37
CA LEU A 35 -12.03 3.85 -6.00
C LEU A 35 -11.17 4.43 -7.13
N MET A 36 -9.97 3.88 -7.31
CA MET A 36 -9.06 4.25 -8.39
C MET A 36 -8.95 3.12 -9.40
N THR A 37 -9.03 3.47 -10.68
CA THR A 37 -8.76 2.52 -11.76
C THR A 37 -7.30 2.09 -11.76
N LEU A 38 -6.99 0.95 -12.37
CA LEU A 38 -5.61 0.47 -12.51
C LEU A 38 -4.70 1.52 -13.16
N ASP A 39 -5.19 2.19 -14.21
CA ASP A 39 -4.42 3.22 -14.92
C ASP A 39 -4.13 4.44 -14.03
N GLN A 40 -5.10 4.85 -13.20
CA GLN A 40 -4.89 5.93 -12.23
C GLN A 40 -3.85 5.55 -11.18
N ILE A 41 -3.88 4.31 -10.67
CA ILE A 41 -2.91 3.81 -9.70
C ILE A 41 -1.51 3.75 -10.34
N LYS A 42 -1.39 3.21 -11.55
CA LYS A 42 -0.12 3.13 -12.29
C LYS A 42 0.46 4.51 -12.61
N ALA A 43 -0.39 5.49 -12.88
CA ALA A 43 0.02 6.86 -13.22
C ALA A 43 0.47 7.69 -12.01
N MET A 44 0.32 7.20 -10.77
CA MET A 44 0.79 7.92 -9.59
C MET A 44 2.31 8.11 -9.63
N PRO A 45 2.82 9.32 -9.31
CA PRO A 45 4.24 9.63 -9.38
C PRO A 45 5.01 9.13 -8.15
N VAL A 46 4.81 7.85 -7.78
CA VAL A 46 5.42 7.25 -6.57
C VAL A 46 6.94 7.25 -6.65
N ALA A 47 7.50 7.11 -7.87
CA ALA A 47 8.93 7.17 -8.11
C ALA A 47 9.57 8.51 -7.69
N ASP A 48 8.80 9.61 -7.71
CA ASP A 48 9.30 10.94 -7.35
C ASP A 48 9.53 11.08 -5.84
N PHE A 49 8.88 10.28 -5.03
CA PHE A 49 9.03 10.23 -3.58
C PHE A 49 10.05 9.19 -3.12
N ALA A 50 10.52 8.33 -4.02
CA ALA A 50 11.44 7.23 -3.69
C ALA A 50 12.90 7.66 -3.83
N GLU A 51 13.73 7.32 -2.84
CA GLU A 51 15.18 7.41 -3.00
C GLU A 51 15.65 6.50 -4.15
N PRO A 52 16.83 6.77 -4.75
CA PRO A 52 17.39 5.92 -5.81
C PRO A 52 17.51 4.45 -5.40
N ASP A 53 17.84 4.20 -4.14
CA ASP A 53 17.93 2.87 -3.52
C ASP A 53 16.82 2.72 -2.49
N SER A 54 15.71 2.08 -2.89
CA SER A 54 14.48 2.08 -2.09
C SER A 54 13.65 0.81 -2.25
N HIS A 55 12.76 0.59 -1.29
CA HIS A 55 11.78 -0.48 -1.25
C HIS A 55 10.36 0.05 -1.43
N CYS A 56 9.52 -0.73 -2.10
CA CYS A 56 8.07 -0.51 -2.15
C CYS A 56 7.33 -1.76 -1.66
N TRP A 57 6.40 -1.57 -0.73
CA TRP A 57 5.51 -2.61 -0.21
C TRP A 57 4.09 -2.31 -0.67
N LEU A 58 3.57 -3.08 -1.63
CA LEU A 58 2.29 -2.85 -2.27
C LEU A 58 1.27 -3.92 -1.84
N TRP A 59 0.21 -3.48 -1.15
CA TRP A 59 -0.91 -4.35 -0.79
C TRP A 59 -1.77 -4.70 -1.99
N VAL A 60 -2.08 -5.98 -2.08
CA VAL A 60 -2.94 -6.56 -3.11
C VAL A 60 -3.82 -7.66 -2.51
N THR A 61 -5.02 -7.82 -3.05
CA THR A 61 -5.88 -8.97 -2.76
C THR A 61 -5.58 -10.12 -3.72
N ASN A 62 -6.15 -11.29 -3.50
CA ASN A 62 -6.08 -12.39 -4.46
C ASN A 62 -6.54 -12.00 -5.88
N ALA A 63 -7.55 -11.13 -5.98
CA ALA A 63 -8.08 -10.66 -7.27
C ALA A 63 -7.17 -9.63 -7.95
N THR A 64 -6.44 -8.82 -7.17
CA THR A 64 -5.60 -7.73 -7.68
C THR A 64 -4.13 -8.09 -7.80
N LEU A 65 -3.72 -9.25 -7.28
CA LEU A 65 -2.32 -9.70 -7.26
C LEU A 65 -1.64 -9.61 -8.64
N ARG A 66 -2.32 -10.07 -9.69
CA ARG A 66 -1.79 -10.02 -11.07
C ARG A 66 -1.47 -8.61 -11.55
N TYR A 67 -2.22 -7.61 -11.09
CA TYR A 67 -2.05 -6.20 -11.48
C TYR A 67 -1.03 -5.48 -10.60
N GLY A 68 -0.77 -6.00 -9.41
CA GLY A 68 0.22 -5.42 -8.49
C GLY A 68 1.64 -5.43 -9.07
N TYR A 69 1.99 -6.41 -9.88
CA TYR A 69 3.27 -6.45 -10.59
C TYR A 69 3.41 -5.30 -11.58
N ASP A 70 2.36 -5.05 -12.37
CA ASP A 70 2.33 -3.95 -13.34
C ASP A 70 2.42 -2.59 -12.66
N VAL A 71 1.80 -2.45 -11.47
CA VAL A 71 1.87 -1.22 -10.67
C VAL A 71 3.27 -0.99 -10.13
N LEU A 72 3.92 -2.01 -9.55
CA LEU A 72 5.30 -1.89 -9.08
C LEU A 72 6.24 -1.47 -10.22
N GLU A 73 6.11 -2.10 -11.40
CA GLU A 73 6.91 -1.76 -12.58
C GLU A 73 6.66 -0.32 -13.03
N ALA A 74 5.40 0.11 -13.11
CA ALA A 74 5.02 1.49 -13.47
C ALA A 74 5.58 2.52 -12.48
N TRP A 75 5.70 2.18 -11.20
CA TRP A 75 6.32 3.01 -10.16
C TRP A 75 7.85 2.92 -10.12
N GLY A 76 8.47 2.14 -11.04
CA GLY A 76 9.93 2.01 -11.15
C GLY A 76 10.57 1.03 -10.19
N PHE A 77 9.80 0.07 -9.66
CA PHE A 77 10.28 -0.98 -8.76
C PHE A 77 10.24 -2.34 -9.44
N THR A 78 11.28 -3.16 -9.20
CA THR A 78 11.32 -4.57 -9.60
C THR A 78 10.78 -5.44 -8.47
N SER A 79 9.75 -6.23 -8.75
CA SER A 79 9.20 -7.18 -7.76
C SER A 79 10.25 -8.22 -7.34
N ARG A 80 10.35 -8.49 -6.03
CA ARG A 80 11.34 -9.41 -5.45
C ARG A 80 10.73 -10.54 -4.66
N SER A 81 9.68 -10.26 -3.89
CA SER A 81 9.08 -11.24 -2.98
C SER A 81 7.63 -10.91 -2.69
N ILE A 82 6.94 -11.86 -2.08
CA ILE A 82 5.56 -11.70 -1.60
C ILE A 82 5.55 -12.03 -0.12
N LEU A 83 4.93 -11.16 0.68
CA LEU A 83 4.53 -11.44 2.04
C LEU A 83 3.03 -11.74 2.05
N THR A 84 2.62 -12.88 2.58
CA THR A 84 1.21 -13.29 2.63
C THR A 84 0.67 -13.12 4.05
N TRP A 85 -0.33 -12.28 4.20
CA TRP A 85 -1.12 -12.23 5.42
C TRP A 85 -2.13 -13.38 5.44
N ILE A 86 -2.00 -14.25 6.43
CA ILE A 86 -2.91 -15.38 6.70
C ILE A 86 -3.87 -14.96 7.81
N LYS A 87 -5.16 -15.02 7.51
CA LYS A 87 -6.25 -14.67 8.42
C LYS A 87 -6.75 -15.91 9.14
N PRO A 88 -7.03 -15.85 10.45
CA PRO A 88 -7.55 -17.01 11.20
C PRO A 88 -8.95 -17.44 10.75
N HIS A 89 -9.69 -16.54 10.10
CA HIS A 89 -11.02 -16.78 9.57
C HIS A 89 -11.08 -16.41 8.10
N PHE A 90 -11.81 -17.19 7.32
CA PHE A 90 -12.04 -16.89 5.92
C PHE A 90 -13.20 -15.90 5.73
N THR A 91 -13.14 -15.14 4.64
CA THR A 91 -14.19 -14.22 4.19
C THR A 91 -14.85 -14.74 2.91
N LEU A 92 -15.81 -13.98 2.38
CA LEU A 92 -16.51 -14.36 1.16
C LEU A 92 -15.55 -14.46 -0.03
N GLY A 93 -15.84 -15.38 -0.94
CA GLY A 93 -15.14 -15.57 -2.21
C GLY A 93 -16.02 -16.35 -3.18
N ASN A 94 -15.87 -16.11 -4.47
CA ASN A 94 -16.71 -16.71 -5.51
C ASN A 94 -16.40 -18.21 -5.73
N TYR A 95 -15.13 -18.58 -5.71
CA TYR A 95 -14.68 -19.97 -5.90
C TYR A 95 -14.10 -20.57 -4.62
N LEU A 96 -13.10 -19.89 -4.05
CA LEU A 96 -12.53 -20.25 -2.76
C LEU A 96 -12.84 -19.15 -1.75
N ARG A 97 -12.88 -19.51 -0.47
CA ARG A 97 -13.02 -18.55 0.62
C ARG A 97 -11.70 -17.82 0.83
N ASN A 98 -11.75 -16.48 0.83
CA ASN A 98 -10.56 -15.66 1.00
C ASN A 98 -10.09 -15.69 2.46
N ALA A 99 -8.92 -16.28 2.69
CA ALA A 99 -8.25 -16.29 3.98
C ALA A 99 -6.87 -15.61 3.93
N THR A 100 -6.52 -15.03 2.79
CA THR A 100 -5.22 -14.40 2.58
C THR A 100 -5.37 -13.07 1.85
N GLU A 101 -4.43 -12.16 2.14
CA GLU A 101 -4.08 -11.01 1.30
C GLU A 101 -2.55 -10.97 1.17
N HIS A 102 -2.03 -10.18 0.25
CA HIS A 102 -0.61 -10.19 -0.07
C HIS A 102 -0.03 -8.78 -0.09
N VAL A 103 1.26 -8.71 0.22
CA VAL A 103 2.07 -7.50 0.04
C VAL A 103 3.24 -7.87 -0.88
N LEU A 104 3.32 -7.20 -2.00
CA LEU A 104 4.46 -7.35 -2.92
C LEU A 104 5.61 -6.48 -2.42
N LEU A 105 6.80 -7.05 -2.26
CA LEU A 105 8.03 -6.31 -2.05
C LEU A 105 8.70 -6.05 -3.41
N GLY A 106 8.81 -4.79 -3.77
CA GLY A 106 9.61 -4.31 -4.89
C GLY A 106 10.85 -3.55 -4.42
N THR A 107 11.91 -3.58 -5.22
CA THR A 107 13.14 -2.82 -4.98
C THR A 107 13.48 -1.93 -6.17
N ARG A 108 14.10 -0.78 -5.90
CA ARG A 108 14.68 0.13 -6.86
C ARG A 108 16.15 0.34 -6.50
N GLY A 109 17.04 0.38 -7.51
CA GLY A 109 18.47 0.55 -7.30
C GLY A 109 19.12 -0.59 -6.51
N ASN A 110 20.14 -0.27 -5.73
CA ASN A 110 20.81 -1.20 -4.84
C ASN A 110 20.24 -1.08 -3.43
N ALA A 111 19.10 -1.72 -3.18
CA ALA A 111 18.35 -1.65 -1.94
C ALA A 111 18.35 -3.01 -1.21
N PRO A 112 19.41 -3.38 -0.49
CA PRO A 112 19.48 -4.63 0.24
C PRO A 112 18.51 -4.60 1.44
N VAL A 113 17.96 -5.76 1.77
CA VAL A 113 17.17 -5.94 2.97
C VAL A 113 18.06 -5.96 4.21
N LYS A 114 17.56 -5.41 5.32
CA LYS A 114 18.28 -5.39 6.60
C LYS A 114 18.28 -6.75 7.32
N PHE A 115 17.26 -7.57 7.03
CA PHE A 115 17.06 -8.85 7.68
C PHE A 115 16.59 -9.91 6.68
N HIS A 116 17.43 -10.93 6.45
CA HIS A 116 17.21 -11.97 5.44
C HIS A 116 16.36 -13.16 5.91
N SER A 117 16.12 -13.29 7.21
CA SER A 117 15.39 -14.44 7.80
C SER A 117 13.89 -14.15 8.03
N GLN A 118 13.33 -13.13 7.38
CA GLN A 118 11.90 -12.86 7.45
C GLN A 118 11.15 -13.91 6.61
N ALA A 119 10.23 -14.65 7.25
CA ALA A 119 9.33 -15.56 6.56
C ALA A 119 8.40 -14.79 5.63
N THR A 120 7.97 -15.44 4.53
CA THR A 120 7.05 -14.86 3.53
C THR A 120 5.58 -14.92 3.94
N TRP A 121 5.30 -15.09 5.20
CA TRP A 121 3.94 -15.09 5.75
C TRP A 121 3.87 -14.29 7.04
N LEU A 122 2.67 -13.78 7.31
CA LEU A 122 2.29 -13.07 8.51
C LEU A 122 0.93 -13.63 8.96
N PHE A 123 0.85 -14.14 10.18
CA PHE A 123 -0.40 -14.59 10.78
C PHE A 123 -0.88 -13.54 11.78
N ALA A 124 -2.03 -12.94 11.50
CA ALA A 124 -2.62 -11.93 12.35
C ALA A 124 -4.15 -11.94 12.25
N PRO A 125 -4.89 -11.66 13.33
CA PRO A 125 -6.33 -11.59 13.31
C PRO A 125 -6.84 -10.45 12.42
N LEU A 126 -8.07 -10.61 11.94
CA LEU A 126 -8.84 -9.53 11.35
C LEU A 126 -9.14 -8.50 12.43
N GLN A 127 -8.96 -7.25 12.09
CA GLN A 127 -9.48 -6.11 12.84
C GLN A 127 -10.78 -5.63 12.17
N ASP A 128 -11.12 -4.36 12.28
CA ASP A 128 -12.26 -3.76 11.60
C ASP A 128 -12.19 -3.90 10.08
N HIS A 129 -13.28 -3.62 9.38
CA HIS A 129 -13.38 -3.74 7.93
C HIS A 129 -12.22 -3.04 7.19
N SER A 130 -11.54 -3.82 6.34
CA SER A 130 -10.41 -3.39 5.50
C SER A 130 -9.16 -2.91 6.25
N HIS A 131 -9.05 -3.17 7.55
CA HIS A 131 -7.90 -2.82 8.36
C HIS A 131 -6.78 -3.84 8.14
N LYS A 132 -5.62 -3.37 7.72
CA LYS A 132 -4.43 -4.22 7.59
C LYS A 132 -3.82 -4.49 8.97
N PRO A 133 -3.16 -5.63 9.17
CA PRO A 133 -2.61 -6.00 10.48
C PRO A 133 -1.51 -5.03 10.91
N GLU A 134 -1.52 -4.64 12.19
CA GLU A 134 -0.50 -3.77 12.78
C GLU A 134 0.91 -4.34 12.66
N GLU A 135 1.02 -5.65 12.71
CA GLU A 135 2.26 -6.41 12.61
C GLU A 135 3.00 -6.14 11.30
N GLN A 136 2.32 -5.62 10.26
CA GLN A 136 2.96 -5.24 9.01
C GLN A 136 4.09 -4.23 9.21
N TYR A 137 3.88 -3.22 10.08
CA TYR A 137 4.89 -2.19 10.31
C TYR A 137 6.16 -2.79 10.91
N ALA A 138 6.03 -3.67 11.90
CA ALA A 138 7.17 -4.35 12.52
C ALA A 138 7.94 -5.23 11.51
N VAL A 139 7.23 -5.90 10.59
CA VAL A 139 7.87 -6.68 9.51
C VAL A 139 8.60 -5.76 8.54
N ILE A 140 7.95 -4.70 8.06
CA ILE A 140 8.52 -3.76 7.10
C ILE A 140 9.73 -3.05 7.70
N GLU A 141 9.64 -2.53 8.92
CA GLU A 141 10.73 -1.84 9.60
C GLU A 141 11.91 -2.76 9.90
N ARG A 142 11.68 -4.04 10.12
CA ARG A 142 12.74 -5.05 10.28
C ARG A 142 13.50 -5.29 8.98
N VAL A 143 12.78 -5.38 7.85
CA VAL A 143 13.33 -5.73 6.54
C VAL A 143 13.90 -4.53 5.80
N SER A 144 13.23 -3.39 5.88
CA SER A 144 13.46 -2.21 5.06
C SER A 144 13.92 -1.02 5.88
N PRO A 145 14.84 -0.16 5.36
CA PRO A 145 15.31 1.03 6.07
C PRO A 145 14.34 2.20 5.94
N GLY A 146 14.29 3.08 6.96
CA GLY A 146 13.64 4.40 6.87
C GLY A 146 14.52 5.43 6.14
N PRO A 147 13.95 6.61 5.81
CA PRO A 147 12.63 7.09 6.19
C PRO A 147 11.48 6.36 5.48
N TYR A 148 10.30 6.34 6.14
CA TYR A 148 9.13 5.61 5.71
C TYR A 148 8.00 6.54 5.26
N LEU A 149 7.27 6.13 4.20
CA LEU A 149 6.06 6.78 3.73
C LEU A 149 4.95 5.74 3.55
N GLU A 150 3.76 6.03 4.07
CA GLU A 150 2.55 5.26 3.80
C GLU A 150 1.61 6.05 2.88
N LEU A 151 1.30 5.47 1.72
CA LEU A 151 0.31 5.99 0.77
C LEU A 151 -1.05 5.31 1.01
N PHE A 152 -2.12 6.09 0.92
CA PHE A 152 -3.49 5.67 1.23
C PHE A 152 -3.70 5.32 2.71
N ALA A 153 -2.92 5.96 3.58
CA ALA A 153 -3.00 5.75 5.01
C ALA A 153 -4.37 6.13 5.58
N ARG A 154 -4.86 5.35 6.51
CA ARG A 154 -6.13 5.61 7.22
C ARG A 154 -5.93 6.09 8.65
N ARG A 155 -4.72 5.93 9.16
CA ARG A 155 -4.29 6.32 10.49
C ARG A 155 -2.81 6.68 10.45
N ARG A 156 -2.35 7.30 11.49
CA ARG A 156 -0.94 7.66 11.60
C ARG A 156 -0.17 6.55 12.32
N GLN A 157 0.98 6.20 11.77
CA GLN A 157 1.95 5.31 12.38
C GLN A 157 3.14 6.13 12.88
N PRO A 158 3.55 6.02 14.15
CA PRO A 158 4.75 6.69 14.64
C PRO A 158 5.99 6.36 13.80
N GLY A 159 6.75 7.40 13.41
CA GLY A 159 7.94 7.24 12.57
C GLY A 159 7.68 7.12 11.06
N TRP A 160 6.42 7.19 10.63
CA TRP A 160 6.01 7.19 9.24
C TRP A 160 5.39 8.52 8.85
N ASP A 161 5.81 9.06 7.72
CA ASP A 161 5.01 10.08 7.03
C ASP A 161 3.87 9.38 6.28
N ALA A 162 2.76 10.08 6.10
CA ALA A 162 1.56 9.47 5.57
C ALA A 162 0.82 10.39 4.59
N TRP A 163 0.16 9.79 3.61
CA TRP A 163 -0.77 10.43 2.70
C TRP A 163 -2.04 9.59 2.59
N GLY A 164 -3.21 10.19 2.83
CA GLY A 164 -4.48 9.46 2.79
C GLY A 164 -5.70 10.32 3.11
N ASN A 165 -6.90 9.78 2.88
CA ASN A 165 -8.17 10.51 2.96
C ASN A 165 -8.84 10.50 4.34
N GLN A 166 -8.25 9.84 5.31
CA GLN A 166 -8.80 9.75 6.68
C GLN A 166 -7.85 10.38 7.72
N ILE A 167 -6.77 11.00 7.24
CA ILE A 167 -5.73 11.60 8.07
C ILE A 167 -5.32 12.95 7.50
N GLU A 168 -4.68 13.78 8.32
CA GLU A 168 -3.91 14.90 7.83
C GLU A 168 -2.63 14.37 7.16
N SER A 169 -2.43 14.69 5.88
CA SER A 169 -1.32 14.20 5.08
C SER A 169 -0.05 15.04 5.30
N ASP A 170 1.11 14.36 5.35
CA ASP A 170 2.43 15.00 5.50
C ASP A 170 3.03 15.43 4.15
N ILE A 171 2.50 14.91 3.05
CA ILE A 171 2.96 15.20 1.69
C ILE A 171 1.80 15.55 0.77
N GLU A 172 2.13 16.21 -0.35
CA GLU A 172 1.23 16.45 -1.47
C GLU A 172 1.68 15.65 -2.68
N ILE A 173 0.73 15.01 -3.37
CA ILE A 173 0.99 14.29 -4.62
C ILE A 173 0.40 15.12 -5.77
N PRO A 174 1.22 15.68 -6.68
CA PRO A 174 0.74 16.50 -7.79
C PRO A 174 -0.26 15.75 -8.68
N GLY A 175 -1.41 16.37 -8.96
CA GLY A 175 -2.47 15.76 -9.76
C GLY A 175 -3.40 14.80 -9.00
N TYR A 176 -3.10 14.52 -7.74
CA TYR A 176 -3.97 13.73 -6.88
C TYR A 176 -4.46 14.60 -5.73
N PRO A 177 -5.77 14.84 -5.59
CA PRO A 177 -6.29 15.62 -4.50
C PRO A 177 -5.95 14.92 -3.18
N VAL A 178 -5.59 15.73 -2.17
CA VAL A 178 -5.63 15.23 -0.78
C VAL A 178 -7.08 14.84 -0.52
N PRO A 179 -7.37 13.58 -0.27
CA PRO A 179 -8.73 13.17 0.01
C PRO A 179 -9.21 13.92 1.26
N HIS A 180 -10.41 14.49 1.18
CA HIS A 180 -10.97 15.24 2.30
C HIS A 180 -11.14 14.31 3.50
N VAL A 181 -10.53 14.67 4.64
CA VAL A 181 -10.93 14.13 5.94
C VAL A 181 -12.41 14.47 6.05
N ARG A 182 -13.30 13.49 6.04
CA ARG A 182 -14.71 13.70 6.29
C ARG A 182 -14.81 14.19 7.73
N GLY A 183 -15.02 15.51 7.90
CA GLY A 183 -15.31 16.08 9.18
C GLY A 183 -16.47 15.33 9.80
N GLU A 184 -16.34 15.00 11.08
CA GLU A 184 -17.43 14.50 11.91
C GLU A 184 -18.64 15.42 11.71
N HIS A 185 -19.64 14.94 11.01
CA HIS A 185 -20.95 15.57 11.09
C HIS A 185 -21.49 15.28 12.49
N LYS A 186 -21.49 16.35 13.30
CA LYS A 186 -22.20 16.41 14.58
C LYS A 186 -23.70 16.15 14.38
#